data_6aad2ba9f04cc61103631aa753e0d5ed
#
_entry.id   6aad2ba9f04cc61103631aa753e0d5ed
#
_cell.length_a   1.000
_cell.length_b   1.000
_cell.length_c   1.000
_cell.angle_alpha   90.00
_cell.angle_beta   90.00
_cell.angle_gamma   90.00
#
_symmetry.space_group_name_H-M   'P 1'
#
loop_
_entity.id
_entity.type
_entity.pdbx_description
1 polymer ?
#
loop_
_entity_poly.entity_id
_entity_poly.type
_entity_poly.pdbx_seq_one_letter_code
_entity_poly.pdbx_strand_id
1 'polypeptide(L)'
;MTGLSVTMPLKEAAFEAADFLETESKDLGAVNTLVATEAGRLGSNTDVEGIVGPLVEILGELGGRRALVLGAGGAARAAAFGLAGAGMRVSVANRTAGRGEALARAAGVEGLPWEARRSPGPIDAIVQATSLGMGEAAGETPLPAEATPK
;
A
#
# COMPACT_ATOMS: atom_id res chain seq x y z
N MET A 1 19.18 11.28 -19.06
CA MET A 1 18.23 10.39 -18.37
C MET A 1 16.91 11.13 -18.26
N THR A 2 15.82 10.54 -18.74
CA THR A 2 14.51 11.20 -18.81
C THR A 2 13.56 10.76 -17.68
N GLY A 3 13.87 9.69 -16.97
CA GLY A 3 13.07 9.22 -15.85
C GLY A 3 13.75 8.12 -15.06
N LEU A 4 13.20 7.85 -13.86
CA LEU A 4 13.61 6.82 -12.93
C LEU A 4 12.38 6.04 -12.46
N SER A 5 12.45 4.71 -12.46
CA SER A 5 11.55 3.86 -11.70
C SER A 5 12.18 3.57 -10.33
N VAL A 6 11.45 3.85 -9.26
CA VAL A 6 11.94 3.82 -7.89
C VAL A 6 11.21 2.73 -7.10
N THR A 7 11.97 1.90 -6.40
CA THR A 7 11.44 0.85 -5.54
C THR A 7 11.93 1.00 -4.09
N MET A 8 11.55 0.06 -3.25
CA MET A 8 11.99 -0.01 -1.85
C MET A 8 13.53 -0.04 -1.74
N PRO A 9 14.16 0.70 -0.79
CA PRO A 9 13.50 1.52 0.24
C PRO A 9 13.36 3.00 -0.13
N LEU A 10 13.53 3.40 -1.38
CA LEU A 10 13.81 4.78 -1.83
C LEU A 10 12.56 5.62 -2.17
N LYS A 11 11.34 5.08 -2.07
CA LYS A 11 10.11 5.78 -2.50
C LYS A 11 9.80 7.05 -1.71
N GLU A 12 10.13 7.10 -0.43
CA GLU A 12 9.97 8.30 0.41
C GLU A 12 11.03 9.36 0.04
N ALA A 13 12.30 8.94 -0.16
CA ALA A 13 13.36 9.84 -0.62
C ALA A 13 13.08 10.41 -2.03
N ALA A 14 12.47 9.61 -2.91
CA ALA A 14 12.04 10.08 -4.23
C ALA A 14 10.91 11.10 -4.15
N PHE A 15 10.00 10.94 -3.18
CA PHE A 15 8.95 11.93 -2.89
C PHE A 15 9.56 13.27 -2.47
N GLU A 16 10.53 13.26 -1.55
CA GLU A 16 11.25 14.47 -1.12
C GLU A 16 12.08 15.10 -2.24
N ALA A 17 12.59 14.28 -3.17
CA ALA A 17 13.41 14.74 -4.29
C ALA A 17 12.58 15.31 -5.45
N ALA A 18 11.27 15.11 -5.51
CA ALA A 18 10.41 15.63 -6.56
C ALA A 18 10.20 17.14 -6.38
N ASP A 19 10.30 17.90 -7.48
CA ASP A 19 10.00 19.33 -7.49
C ASP A 19 8.50 19.58 -7.65
N PHE A 20 7.79 18.64 -8.28
CA PHE A 20 6.35 18.61 -8.49
C PHE A 20 5.82 17.20 -8.24
N LEU A 21 4.59 17.10 -7.78
CA LEU A 21 3.90 15.84 -7.50
C LEU A 21 2.56 15.80 -8.19
N GLU A 22 2.22 14.66 -8.78
CA GLU A 22 0.84 14.37 -9.16
C GLU A 22 -0.05 14.35 -7.91
N THR A 23 -1.34 14.69 -8.08
CA THR A 23 -2.27 14.89 -6.96
C THR A 23 -2.34 13.68 -6.04
N GLU A 24 -2.47 12.48 -6.61
CA GLU A 24 -2.57 11.23 -5.87
C GLU A 24 -1.29 10.92 -5.08
N SER A 25 -0.13 11.34 -5.58
CA SER A 25 1.16 11.09 -4.94
C SER A 25 1.41 11.94 -3.70
N LYS A 26 0.75 13.11 -3.59
CA LYS A 26 0.91 14.03 -2.44
C LYS A 26 0.45 13.39 -1.14
N ASP A 27 -0.72 12.77 -1.15
CA ASP A 27 -1.30 12.15 0.04
C ASP A 27 -0.56 10.86 0.43
N LEU A 28 0.03 10.18 -0.57
CA LEU A 28 0.80 8.97 -0.35
C LEU A 28 2.13 9.22 0.38
N GLY A 29 2.79 10.38 0.18
CA GLY A 29 4.14 10.64 0.68
C GLY A 29 5.18 9.65 0.14
N ALA A 30 4.95 9.08 -1.04
CA ALA A 30 5.82 8.10 -1.66
C ALA A 30 5.70 8.19 -3.19
N VAL A 31 6.83 8.17 -3.89
CA VAL A 31 6.93 8.24 -5.34
C VAL A 31 7.64 6.99 -5.86
N ASN A 32 7.10 6.36 -6.88
CA ASN A 32 7.75 5.24 -7.56
C ASN A 32 8.23 5.58 -8.97
N THR A 33 7.86 6.75 -9.49
CA THR A 33 8.25 7.22 -10.83
C THR A 33 8.64 8.68 -10.76
N LEU A 34 9.87 9.01 -11.19
CA LEU A 34 10.36 10.38 -11.37
C LEU A 34 10.62 10.63 -12.84
N VAL A 35 10.09 11.72 -13.36
CA VAL A 35 10.29 12.15 -14.76
C VAL A 35 10.93 13.52 -14.77
N ALA A 36 12.05 13.66 -15.51
CA ALA A 36 12.66 14.95 -15.77
C ALA A 36 11.84 15.71 -16.81
N THR A 37 11.39 16.92 -16.46
CA THR A 37 10.68 17.85 -17.35
C THR A 37 11.47 19.15 -17.46
N GLU A 38 11.08 20.04 -18.35
CA GLU A 38 11.69 21.38 -18.45
C GLU A 38 11.47 22.20 -17.17
N ALA A 39 10.40 21.95 -16.43
CA ALA A 39 10.06 22.66 -15.20
C ALA A 39 10.72 22.05 -13.95
N GLY A 40 11.29 20.83 -14.04
CA GLY A 40 11.86 20.12 -12.91
C GLY A 40 11.46 18.64 -12.89
N ARG A 41 11.62 18.00 -11.73
CA ARG A 41 11.32 16.57 -11.53
C ARG A 41 9.87 16.37 -11.12
N LEU A 42 9.09 15.74 -11.98
CA LEU A 42 7.72 15.33 -11.67
C LEU A 42 7.74 13.94 -11.02
N GLY A 43 7.14 13.83 -9.84
CA GLY A 43 6.95 12.58 -9.12
C GLY A 43 5.53 12.05 -9.23
N SER A 44 5.40 10.75 -9.52
CA SER A 44 4.13 10.03 -9.55
C SER A 44 4.21 8.68 -8.84
N ASN A 45 3.06 8.10 -8.53
CA ASN A 45 2.97 6.79 -7.91
C ASN A 45 1.89 5.96 -8.60
N THR A 46 2.33 4.95 -9.34
CA THR A 46 1.46 4.02 -10.07
C THR A 46 1.08 2.77 -9.26
N ASP A 47 1.53 2.65 -8.01
CA ASP A 47 1.20 1.49 -7.15
C ASP A 47 -0.29 1.43 -6.84
N VAL A 48 -0.96 2.59 -6.71
CA VAL A 48 -2.41 2.65 -6.44
C VAL A 48 -3.19 1.97 -7.56
N GLU A 49 -2.94 2.39 -8.80
CA GLU A 49 -3.60 1.81 -9.98
C GLU A 49 -3.27 0.32 -10.13
N GLY A 50 -2.00 -0.05 -9.89
CA GLY A 50 -1.55 -1.44 -9.92
C GLY A 50 -2.18 -2.35 -8.86
N ILE A 51 -2.71 -1.78 -7.77
CA ILE A 51 -3.41 -2.54 -6.71
C ILE A 51 -4.92 -2.52 -6.95
N VAL A 52 -5.50 -1.36 -7.24
CA VAL A 52 -6.96 -1.20 -7.38
C VAL A 52 -7.48 -1.81 -8.67
N GLY A 53 -6.79 -1.61 -9.78
CA GLY A 53 -7.22 -2.10 -11.11
C GLY A 53 -7.51 -3.60 -11.14
N PRO A 54 -6.56 -4.48 -10.77
CA PRO A 54 -6.78 -5.92 -10.74
C PRO A 54 -7.92 -6.35 -9.79
N LEU A 55 -8.11 -5.65 -8.68
CA LEU A 55 -9.22 -5.96 -7.76
C LEU A 55 -10.58 -5.59 -8.35
N VAL A 56 -10.66 -4.48 -9.10
CA VAL A 56 -11.87 -4.12 -9.84
C VAL A 56 -12.19 -5.15 -10.91
N GLU A 57 -11.17 -5.64 -11.64
CA GLU A 57 -11.36 -6.67 -12.67
C GLU A 57 -11.90 -7.98 -12.09
N ILE A 58 -11.40 -8.39 -10.90
CA ILE A 58 -11.78 -9.67 -10.29
C ILE A 58 -13.07 -9.57 -9.47
N LEU A 59 -13.23 -8.52 -8.68
CA LEU A 59 -14.31 -8.36 -7.71
C LEU A 59 -15.46 -7.50 -8.21
N GLY A 60 -15.25 -6.76 -9.30
CA GLY A 60 -16.21 -5.75 -9.78
C GLY A 60 -16.23 -4.52 -8.88
N GLU A 61 -17.39 -4.09 -8.44
CA GLU A 61 -17.55 -2.93 -7.56
C GLU A 61 -16.90 -3.18 -6.19
N LEU A 62 -16.02 -2.26 -5.75
CA LEU A 62 -15.28 -2.37 -4.50
C LEU A 62 -15.98 -1.73 -3.30
N GLY A 63 -16.96 -0.85 -3.55
CA GLY A 63 -17.67 -0.12 -2.50
C GLY A 63 -18.26 -1.02 -1.41
N GLY A 64 -17.91 -0.74 -0.14
CA GLY A 64 -18.38 -1.49 1.03
C GLY A 64 -17.68 -2.83 1.28
N ARG A 65 -16.88 -3.36 0.33
CA ARG A 65 -16.04 -4.56 0.53
C ARG A 65 -14.96 -4.31 1.57
N ARG A 66 -14.41 -5.38 2.13
CA ARG A 66 -13.42 -5.32 3.21
C ARG A 66 -12.05 -5.73 2.70
N ALA A 67 -11.03 -4.93 3.02
CA ALA A 67 -9.63 -5.22 2.71
C ALA A 67 -8.77 -5.19 3.96
N LEU A 68 -7.81 -6.12 4.05
CA LEU A 68 -6.75 -6.11 5.04
C LEU A 68 -5.41 -5.82 4.36
N VAL A 69 -4.75 -4.76 4.78
CA VAL A 69 -3.40 -4.40 4.33
C VAL A 69 -2.40 -4.82 5.40
N LEU A 70 -1.43 -5.65 5.01
CA LEU A 70 -0.35 -6.09 5.88
C LEU A 70 0.94 -5.34 5.53
N GLY A 71 1.44 -4.55 6.49
CA GLY A 71 2.61 -3.69 6.30
C GLY A 71 2.31 -2.21 6.48
N ALA A 72 3.37 -1.38 6.48
CA ALA A 72 3.28 0.07 6.59
C ALA A 72 4.39 0.80 5.80
N GLY A 73 4.88 0.19 4.72
CA GLY A 73 5.80 0.78 3.75
C GLY A 73 5.07 1.46 2.59
N GLY A 74 5.80 1.91 1.57
CA GLY A 74 5.24 2.63 0.41
C GLY A 74 4.13 1.87 -0.32
N ALA A 75 4.28 0.55 -0.54
CA ALA A 75 3.23 -0.27 -1.15
C ALA A 75 1.98 -0.39 -0.25
N ALA A 76 2.17 -0.53 1.09
CA ALA A 76 1.05 -0.54 2.03
C ALA A 76 0.31 0.80 2.06
N ARG A 77 1.04 1.92 1.93
CA ARG A 77 0.44 3.26 1.81
C ARG A 77 -0.43 3.35 0.56
N ALA A 78 0.12 2.96 -0.60
CA ALA A 78 -0.63 2.96 -1.85
C ALA A 78 -1.89 2.09 -1.76
N ALA A 79 -1.80 0.89 -1.15
CA ALA A 79 -2.94 0.03 -0.91
C ALA A 79 -3.99 0.67 0.01
N ALA A 80 -3.56 1.21 1.17
CA ALA A 80 -4.49 1.78 2.14
C ALA A 80 -5.26 2.98 1.56
N PHE A 81 -4.54 3.92 0.93
CA PHE A 81 -5.17 5.10 0.30
C PHE A 81 -6.02 4.73 -0.92
N GLY A 82 -5.47 3.90 -1.83
CA GLY A 82 -6.17 3.53 -3.07
C GLY A 82 -7.45 2.76 -2.81
N LEU A 83 -7.41 1.75 -1.93
CA LEU A 83 -8.59 0.94 -1.61
C LEU A 83 -9.63 1.71 -0.80
N ALA A 84 -9.20 2.60 0.10
CA ALA A 84 -10.13 3.50 0.80
C ALA A 84 -10.78 4.50 -0.18
N GLY A 85 -10.00 5.07 -1.11
CA GLY A 85 -10.52 5.92 -2.18
C GLY A 85 -11.51 5.21 -3.12
N ALA A 86 -11.32 3.91 -3.33
CA ALA A 86 -12.26 3.05 -4.06
C ALA A 86 -13.49 2.62 -3.23
N GLY A 87 -13.66 3.14 -2.02
CA GLY A 87 -14.82 2.90 -1.16
C GLY A 87 -14.79 1.60 -0.35
N MET A 88 -13.64 0.90 -0.29
CA MET A 88 -13.50 -0.28 0.56
C MET A 88 -13.37 0.10 2.04
N ARG A 89 -13.79 -0.81 2.91
CA ARG A 89 -13.50 -0.76 4.36
C ARG A 89 -12.13 -1.37 4.58
N VAL A 90 -11.13 -0.52 4.75
CA VAL A 90 -9.73 -0.94 4.86
C VAL A 90 -9.30 -1.02 6.32
N SER A 91 -8.60 -2.10 6.66
CA SER A 91 -7.88 -2.23 7.94
C SER A 91 -6.40 -2.43 7.66
N VAL A 92 -5.53 -1.86 8.49
CA VAL A 92 -4.07 -1.97 8.37
C VAL A 92 -3.52 -2.69 9.59
N ALA A 93 -2.71 -3.73 9.37
CA ALA A 93 -1.96 -4.39 10.42
C ALA A 93 -0.46 -4.37 10.10
N ASN A 94 0.36 -3.98 11.07
CA ASN A 94 1.82 -3.95 10.90
C ASN A 94 2.54 -4.43 12.16
N ARG A 95 3.64 -5.19 11.99
CA ARG A 95 4.45 -5.73 13.10
C ARG A 95 4.92 -4.64 14.07
N THR A 96 5.33 -3.47 13.56
CA THR A 96 5.63 -2.28 14.37
C THR A 96 4.34 -1.48 14.53
N ALA A 97 3.68 -1.59 15.67
CA ALA A 97 2.36 -1.01 15.92
C ALA A 97 2.28 0.48 15.56
N GLY A 98 3.20 1.30 16.05
CA GLY A 98 3.21 2.74 15.81
C GLY A 98 3.26 3.12 14.31
N ARG A 99 3.94 2.33 13.46
CA ARG A 99 3.95 2.56 12.00
C ARG A 99 2.61 2.19 11.36
N GLY A 100 1.99 1.10 11.81
CA GLY A 100 0.65 0.70 11.36
C GLY A 100 -0.42 1.73 11.72
N GLU A 101 -0.41 2.18 12.97
CA GLU A 101 -1.33 3.21 13.47
C GLU A 101 -1.15 4.57 12.75
N ALA A 102 0.09 4.96 12.48
CA ALA A 102 0.39 6.19 11.74
C ALA A 102 -0.16 6.12 10.31
N LEU A 103 0.02 4.99 9.61
CA LEU A 103 -0.55 4.79 8.29
C LEU A 103 -2.08 4.77 8.34
N ALA A 104 -2.68 4.02 9.25
CA ALA A 104 -4.13 3.93 9.39
C ALA A 104 -4.76 5.31 9.61
N ARG A 105 -4.16 6.12 10.51
CA ARG A 105 -4.59 7.49 10.77
C ARG A 105 -4.45 8.39 9.55
N ALA A 106 -3.32 8.30 8.83
CA ALA A 106 -3.08 9.10 7.64
C ALA A 106 -4.07 8.79 6.50
N ALA A 107 -4.41 7.51 6.31
CA ALA A 107 -5.34 7.06 5.29
C ALA A 107 -6.83 7.13 5.73
N GLY A 108 -7.12 7.50 6.98
CA GLY A 108 -8.49 7.53 7.50
C GLY A 108 -9.13 6.14 7.62
N VAL A 109 -8.32 5.10 7.87
CA VAL A 109 -8.76 3.70 7.94
C VAL A 109 -8.51 3.09 9.31
N GLU A 110 -8.96 1.85 9.52
CA GLU A 110 -8.81 1.15 10.80
C GLU A 110 -7.38 0.61 11.00
N GLY A 111 -6.79 0.87 12.18
CA GLY A 111 -5.56 0.23 12.61
C GLY A 111 -5.84 -1.01 13.44
N LEU A 112 -5.25 -2.14 13.09
CA LEU A 112 -5.38 -3.40 13.81
C LEU A 112 -4.03 -3.85 14.42
N PRO A 113 -4.05 -4.55 15.57
CA PRO A 113 -2.86 -5.20 16.08
C PRO A 113 -2.37 -6.27 15.09
N TRP A 114 -1.06 -6.51 15.08
CA TRP A 114 -0.45 -7.48 14.14
C TRP A 114 -1.06 -8.87 14.22
N GLU A 115 -1.50 -9.29 15.39
CA GLU A 115 -2.10 -10.60 15.65
C GLU A 115 -3.47 -10.77 14.99
N ALA A 116 -4.19 -9.70 14.70
CA ALA A 116 -5.49 -9.74 14.02
C ALA A 116 -5.40 -10.38 12.62
N ARG A 117 -4.21 -10.37 11.97
CA ARG A 117 -3.98 -11.07 10.70
C ARG A 117 -4.26 -12.57 10.72
N ARG A 118 -4.22 -13.18 11.90
CA ARG A 118 -4.45 -14.63 12.07
C ARG A 118 -5.92 -15.02 12.01
N SER A 119 -6.80 -14.08 12.29
CA SER A 119 -8.25 -14.28 12.23
C SER A 119 -8.93 -12.95 11.86
N PRO A 120 -8.77 -12.47 10.63
CA PRO A 120 -9.21 -11.15 10.23
C PRO A 120 -10.74 -11.01 10.08
N GLY A 121 -11.49 -12.09 10.30
CA GLY A 121 -12.92 -12.11 10.03
C GLY A 121 -13.25 -12.15 8.53
N PRO A 122 -14.46 -11.75 8.14
CA PRO A 122 -14.84 -11.70 6.72
C PRO A 122 -14.03 -10.63 5.99
N ILE A 123 -13.20 -11.04 5.03
CA ILE A 123 -12.34 -10.19 4.22
C ILE A 123 -12.52 -10.58 2.74
N ASP A 124 -12.68 -9.59 1.86
CA ASP A 124 -12.80 -9.77 0.41
C ASP A 124 -11.44 -9.73 -0.28
N ALA A 125 -10.48 -8.95 0.27
CA ALA A 125 -9.14 -8.81 -0.28
C ALA A 125 -8.07 -8.69 0.81
N ILE A 126 -6.90 -9.26 0.57
CA ILE A 126 -5.71 -9.08 1.41
C ILE A 126 -4.57 -8.57 0.54
N VAL A 127 -3.95 -7.47 0.96
CA VAL A 127 -2.76 -6.93 0.31
C VAL A 127 -1.56 -7.18 1.21
N GLN A 128 -0.69 -8.11 0.78
CA GLN A 128 0.59 -8.40 1.43
C GLN A 128 1.64 -7.38 0.95
N ALA A 129 2.02 -6.45 1.81
CA ALA A 129 3.00 -5.39 1.54
C ALA A 129 4.14 -5.36 2.58
N THR A 130 4.42 -6.52 3.21
CA THR A 130 5.57 -6.70 4.09
C THR A 130 6.75 -7.29 3.33
N SER A 131 7.93 -7.31 3.94
CA SER A 131 9.11 -8.01 3.43
C SER A 131 9.12 -9.52 3.70
N LEU A 132 8.12 -10.06 4.40
CA LEU A 132 8.00 -11.50 4.63
C LEU A 132 7.76 -12.22 3.30
N GLY A 133 8.46 -13.31 3.07
CA GLY A 133 8.48 -14.02 1.80
C GLY A 133 9.57 -13.52 0.83
N MET A 134 10.41 -12.56 1.24
CA MET A 134 11.48 -11.99 0.41
C MET A 134 12.86 -12.10 1.09
N GLY A 135 13.91 -12.29 0.29
CA GLY A 135 15.29 -12.32 0.77
C GLY A 135 15.51 -13.39 1.85
N GLU A 136 16.07 -13.00 2.98
CA GLU A 136 16.32 -13.89 4.12
C GLU A 136 15.04 -14.48 4.73
N ALA A 137 13.91 -13.80 4.59
CA ALA A 137 12.59 -14.24 5.05
C ALA A 137 11.78 -14.99 3.96
N ALA A 138 12.42 -15.53 2.92
CA ALA A 138 11.75 -16.15 1.77
C ALA A 138 10.85 -17.35 2.13
N GLY A 139 11.12 -18.02 3.27
CA GLY A 139 10.29 -19.12 3.79
C GLY A 139 9.18 -18.68 4.74
N GLU A 140 9.03 -17.40 5.01
CA GLU A 140 8.05 -16.87 5.96
C GLU A 140 6.81 -16.34 5.23
N THR A 141 5.66 -16.45 5.88
CA THR A 141 4.41 -15.84 5.43
C THR A 141 3.78 -15.02 6.55
N PRO A 142 3.21 -13.85 6.27
CA PRO A 142 2.51 -13.08 7.28
C PRO A 142 1.16 -13.69 7.65
N LEU A 143 0.62 -14.57 6.79
CA LEU A 143 -0.68 -15.20 6.99
C LEU A 143 -0.51 -16.68 7.28
N PRO A 144 -1.12 -17.21 8.35
CA PRO A 144 -1.27 -18.66 8.49
C PRO A 144 -2.21 -19.19 7.39
N ALA A 145 -2.04 -20.44 6.99
CA ALA A 145 -2.83 -21.04 5.91
C ALA A 145 -4.35 -20.95 6.15
N GLU A 146 -4.77 -21.00 7.41
CA GLU A 146 -6.16 -20.95 7.84
C GLU A 146 -6.79 -19.54 7.70
N ALA A 147 -5.96 -18.50 7.64
CA ALA A 147 -6.41 -17.11 7.50
C ALA A 147 -6.49 -16.66 6.03
N THR A 148 -6.10 -17.53 5.08
CA THR A 148 -6.19 -17.21 3.65
C THR A 148 -7.63 -17.46 3.18
N PRO A 149 -8.27 -16.49 2.52
CA PRO A 149 -9.59 -16.69 1.91
C PRO A 149 -9.58 -17.89 0.95
N LYS A 150 -10.67 -18.67 0.97
CA LYS A 150 -10.84 -19.83 0.09
C LYS A 150 -11.48 -19.41 -1.23
#